data_1a30d6664c92f4cba5ae58882adc848b
#
_entry.id   1a30d6664c92f4cba5ae58882adc848b
#
_cell.length_a   1.000
_cell.length_b   1.000
_cell.length_c   1.000
_cell.angle_alpha   90.00
_cell.angle_beta   90.00
_cell.angle_gamma   90.00
#
_symmetry.space_group_name_H-M   'P 1'
#
loop_
_entity.id
_entity.type
_entity.pdbx_description
1 polymer ?
#
loop_
_entity_poly.entity_id
_entity_poly.type
_entity_poly.pdbx_seq_one_letter_code
_entity_poly.pdbx_strand_id
1 'polypeptide(L)'
;YNYSKLFNEARINDGMNPYYTNKQLEGYRNSSGVNDVLYPNIDYYNEFLLNQNIYRKGTIEFNGGNEGVKYALVGGYTGGSGLEKVGERSALHRMNARGNLDIKITDFLTVTADVAARVELKNWGAKDGAGIFNTLSSNRPNEYPFIIPNETLSGQFTPNEDGTPFFGASTRIVDNLYADMVYGGDTSERYVNSQTNLGAF
;
A
#
# COMPACT_ATOMS: atom_id res chain seq x y z
N TYR A 1 -11.83 14.81 -19.16
CA TYR A 1 -11.99 15.97 -20.05
C TYR A 1 -10.77 16.89 -20.02
N ASN A 2 -10.37 17.41 -18.87
CA ASN A 2 -9.26 18.37 -18.75
C ASN A 2 -7.95 17.83 -19.33
N TYR A 3 -7.61 16.58 -19.05
CA TYR A 3 -6.43 15.93 -19.64
C TYR A 3 -6.47 15.97 -21.17
N SER A 4 -7.56 15.53 -21.78
CA SER A 4 -7.69 15.43 -23.24
C SER A 4 -7.61 16.82 -23.90
N LYS A 5 -8.19 17.84 -23.24
CA LYS A 5 -8.12 19.23 -23.70
C LYS A 5 -6.69 19.77 -23.66
N LEU A 6 -6.01 19.62 -22.52
CA LEU A 6 -4.62 20.06 -22.35
C LEU A 6 -3.66 19.33 -23.29
N PHE A 7 -3.89 18.03 -23.50
CA PHE A 7 -3.10 17.26 -24.46
C PHE A 7 -3.23 17.79 -25.89
N ASN A 8 -4.46 18.13 -26.32
CA ASN A 8 -4.66 18.75 -27.63
C ASN A 8 -3.98 20.12 -27.72
N GLU A 9 -4.07 20.94 -26.67
CA GLU A 9 -3.42 22.25 -26.61
C GLU A 9 -1.88 22.12 -26.73
N ALA A 10 -1.28 21.19 -26.00
CA ALA A 10 0.15 20.93 -26.11
C ALA A 10 0.56 20.52 -27.54
N ARG A 11 -0.21 19.62 -28.16
CA ARG A 11 0.07 19.20 -29.55
C ARG A 11 -0.02 20.37 -30.55
N ILE A 12 -1.03 21.22 -30.40
CA ILE A 12 -1.20 22.40 -31.25
C ILE A 12 0.00 23.35 -31.09
N ASN A 13 0.45 23.56 -29.84
CA ASN A 13 1.63 24.41 -29.55
C ASN A 13 2.91 23.83 -30.19
N ASP A 14 3.00 22.51 -30.31
CA ASP A 14 4.09 21.81 -31.00
C ASP A 14 3.91 21.74 -32.53
N GLY A 15 2.91 22.44 -33.11
CA GLY A 15 2.62 22.43 -34.54
C GLY A 15 1.97 21.13 -35.04
N MET A 16 1.45 20.28 -34.16
CA MET A 16 0.79 19.04 -34.52
C MET A 16 -0.73 19.18 -34.52
N ASN A 17 -1.42 18.29 -35.23
CA ASN A 17 -2.88 18.21 -35.18
C ASN A 17 -3.38 17.75 -33.81
N PRO A 18 -4.57 18.20 -33.37
CA PRO A 18 -5.24 17.68 -32.18
C PRO A 18 -5.37 16.16 -32.24
N TYR A 19 -5.15 15.49 -31.13
CA TYR A 19 -5.29 14.03 -31.03
C TYR A 19 -6.75 13.64 -30.78
N TYR A 20 -7.42 14.34 -29.85
CA TYR A 20 -8.82 14.09 -29.52
C TYR A 20 -9.74 14.98 -30.36
N THR A 21 -10.73 14.38 -30.98
CA THR A 21 -11.79 15.09 -31.73
C THR A 21 -12.73 15.83 -30.79
N ASN A 22 -13.48 16.81 -31.29
CA ASN A 22 -14.51 17.51 -30.50
C ASN A 22 -15.56 16.55 -29.92
N LYS A 23 -15.96 15.53 -30.68
CA LYS A 23 -16.89 14.49 -30.21
C LYS A 23 -16.32 13.72 -29.01
N GLN A 24 -15.05 13.36 -29.05
CA GLN A 24 -14.38 12.70 -27.91
C GLN A 24 -14.26 13.63 -26.71
N LEU A 25 -13.93 14.90 -26.90
CA LEU A 25 -13.89 15.88 -25.81
C LEU A 25 -15.25 16.05 -25.13
N GLU A 26 -16.33 16.07 -25.90
CA GLU A 26 -17.70 16.11 -25.36
C GLU A 26 -18.05 14.81 -24.64
N GLY A 27 -17.66 13.65 -25.17
CA GLY A 27 -17.82 12.35 -24.51
C GLY A 27 -17.13 12.34 -23.14
N TYR A 28 -15.86 12.77 -23.05
CA TYR A 28 -15.15 12.87 -21.77
C TYR A 28 -15.75 13.90 -20.81
N ARG A 29 -16.36 14.98 -21.34
CA ARG A 29 -17.07 15.96 -20.49
C ARG A 29 -18.32 15.35 -19.86
N ASN A 30 -19.02 14.52 -20.58
CA ASN A 30 -20.30 13.88 -20.18
C ASN A 30 -20.09 12.44 -19.66
N SER A 31 -18.86 12.07 -19.34
CA SER A 31 -18.50 10.74 -18.86
C SER A 31 -19.34 10.32 -17.65
N SER A 32 -19.75 9.07 -17.60
CA SER A 32 -20.42 8.45 -16.45
C SER A 32 -19.44 8.01 -15.34
N GLY A 33 -18.13 8.24 -15.51
CA GLY A 33 -17.12 8.00 -14.49
C GLY A 33 -16.12 6.90 -14.82
N VAL A 34 -15.64 6.20 -13.79
CA VAL A 34 -14.51 5.26 -13.86
C VAL A 34 -14.80 4.01 -14.69
N ASN A 35 -16.07 3.63 -14.82
CA ASN A 35 -16.51 2.45 -15.58
C ASN A 35 -17.18 2.82 -16.91
N ASP A 36 -17.08 4.07 -17.36
CA ASP A 36 -17.50 4.45 -18.70
C ASP A 36 -16.60 3.79 -19.73
N VAL A 37 -17.17 2.89 -20.54
CA VAL A 37 -16.40 2.05 -21.46
C VAL A 37 -15.82 2.85 -22.63
N LEU A 38 -16.52 3.90 -23.08
CA LEU A 38 -16.08 4.72 -24.21
C LEU A 38 -15.27 5.94 -23.79
N TYR A 39 -15.64 6.53 -22.64
CA TYR A 39 -15.10 7.77 -22.16
C TYR A 39 -14.75 7.71 -20.67
N PRO A 40 -13.90 6.77 -20.22
CA PRO A 40 -13.53 6.67 -18.80
C PRO A 40 -12.92 7.99 -18.32
N ASN A 41 -13.25 8.37 -17.09
CA ASN A 41 -12.75 9.59 -16.47
C ASN A 41 -12.35 9.28 -15.03
N ILE A 42 -11.05 9.09 -14.82
CA ILE A 42 -10.47 8.53 -13.61
C ILE A 42 -9.54 9.54 -12.96
N ASP A 43 -9.84 9.90 -11.73
CA ASP A 43 -8.87 10.51 -10.82
C ASP A 43 -8.18 9.40 -10.03
N TYR A 44 -7.10 8.86 -10.56
CA TYR A 44 -6.39 7.72 -9.98
C TYR A 44 -5.98 7.95 -8.53
N TYR A 45 -5.54 9.15 -8.16
CA TYR A 45 -5.15 9.43 -6.78
C TYR A 45 -6.34 9.37 -5.83
N ASN A 46 -7.45 9.98 -6.20
CA ASN A 46 -8.67 9.98 -5.40
C ASN A 46 -9.35 8.61 -5.34
N GLU A 47 -9.26 7.81 -6.41
CA GLU A 47 -9.85 6.48 -6.45
C GLU A 47 -9.05 5.46 -5.64
N PHE A 48 -7.73 5.53 -5.65
CA PHE A 48 -6.86 4.50 -5.08
C PHE A 48 -6.21 4.86 -3.75
N LEU A 49 -6.15 6.14 -3.39
CA LEU A 49 -5.47 6.58 -2.19
C LEU A 49 -6.40 7.26 -1.19
N LEU A 50 -6.17 6.97 0.07
CA LEU A 50 -6.73 7.69 1.21
C LEU A 50 -5.94 8.99 1.43
N ASN A 51 -6.62 10.01 1.94
CA ASN A 51 -5.97 11.30 2.25
C ASN A 51 -5.06 11.25 3.48
N GLN A 52 -5.17 10.20 4.29
CA GLN A 52 -4.37 10.03 5.50
C GLN A 52 -4.19 8.56 5.86
N ASN A 53 -3.05 8.26 6.47
CA ASN A 53 -2.79 6.97 7.11
C ASN A 53 -2.83 7.10 8.63
N ILE A 54 -2.79 5.95 9.30
CA ILE A 54 -2.74 5.88 10.75
C ILE A 54 -1.36 5.37 11.15
N TYR A 55 -0.68 6.11 12.03
CA TYR A 55 0.54 5.69 12.68
C TYR A 55 0.39 5.76 14.19
N ARG A 56 0.79 4.71 14.89
CA ARG A 56 0.72 4.60 16.34
C ARG A 56 2.06 4.12 16.88
N LYS A 57 2.54 4.77 17.94
CA LYS A 57 3.75 4.34 18.63
C LYS A 57 3.54 4.52 20.14
N GLY A 58 3.90 3.50 20.90
CA GLY A 58 3.91 3.52 22.36
C GLY A 58 5.16 2.82 22.87
N THR A 59 5.72 3.35 23.94
CA THR A 59 6.86 2.76 24.66
C THR A 59 6.58 2.84 26.15
N ILE A 60 6.88 1.77 26.85
CA ILE A 60 6.82 1.68 28.30
C ILE A 60 8.18 1.22 28.80
N GLU A 61 8.67 1.84 29.87
CA GLU A 61 9.95 1.53 30.45
C GLU A 61 9.82 1.41 31.96
N PHE A 62 10.45 0.36 32.51
CA PHE A 62 10.59 0.12 33.94
C PHE A 62 12.07 -0.08 34.24
N ASN A 63 12.62 0.70 35.12
CA ASN A 63 13.97 0.54 35.59
C ASN A 63 14.03 0.69 37.12
N GLY A 64 15.01 0.05 37.72
CA GLY A 64 15.20 0.11 39.15
C GLY A 64 16.35 -0.77 39.61
N GLY A 65 16.50 -0.82 40.91
CA GLY A 65 17.51 -1.66 41.52
C GLY A 65 18.05 -1.10 42.81
N ASN A 66 19.05 -1.80 43.33
CA ASN A 66 19.85 -1.44 44.50
C ASN A 66 21.31 -1.80 44.24
N GLU A 67 22.14 -1.80 45.28
CA GLU A 67 23.58 -2.12 45.16
C GLU A 67 23.84 -3.57 44.66
N GLY A 68 22.93 -4.50 44.93
CA GLY A 68 23.08 -5.90 44.57
C GLY A 68 22.38 -6.29 43.25
N VAL A 69 21.36 -5.55 42.84
CA VAL A 69 20.56 -5.91 41.63
C VAL A 69 20.17 -4.61 40.92
N LYS A 70 20.37 -4.59 39.59
CA LYS A 70 19.88 -3.53 38.70
C LYS A 70 19.12 -4.14 37.56
N TYR A 71 18.02 -3.53 37.18
CA TYR A 71 17.23 -3.99 36.03
C TYR A 71 16.67 -2.84 35.21
N ALA A 72 16.50 -3.10 33.91
CA ALA A 72 15.77 -2.24 33.00
C ALA A 72 14.92 -3.11 32.06
N LEU A 73 13.64 -2.79 31.96
CA LEU A 73 12.69 -3.45 31.05
C LEU A 73 12.06 -2.40 30.15
N VAL A 74 12.09 -2.64 28.85
CA VAL A 74 11.50 -1.75 27.86
C VAL A 74 10.56 -2.55 26.98
N GLY A 75 9.33 -2.09 26.84
CA GLY A 75 8.34 -2.62 25.88
C GLY A 75 7.95 -1.55 24.89
N GLY A 76 7.84 -1.91 23.63
CA GLY A 76 7.47 -0.98 22.57
C GLY A 76 6.51 -1.59 21.56
N TYR A 77 5.59 -0.75 21.10
CA TYR A 77 4.70 -1.05 19.99
C TYR A 77 4.80 0.05 18.94
N THR A 78 4.86 -0.36 17.68
CA THR A 78 4.73 0.53 16.53
C THR A 78 3.76 -0.11 15.54
N GLY A 79 2.75 0.63 15.13
CA GLY A 79 1.78 0.19 14.14
C GLY A 79 1.50 1.28 13.12
N GLY A 80 1.31 0.89 11.88
CA GLY A 80 0.97 1.80 10.79
C GLY A 80 0.21 1.09 9.69
N SER A 81 -0.52 1.87 8.91
CA SER A 81 -1.23 1.37 7.73
C SER A 81 -0.84 2.18 6.49
N GLY A 82 -0.96 1.57 5.33
CA GLY A 82 -0.75 2.24 4.05
C GLY A 82 -1.86 3.24 3.70
N LEU A 83 -1.76 3.80 2.52
CA LEU A 83 -2.73 4.76 1.96
C LEU A 83 -3.72 4.10 1.00
N GLU A 84 -3.63 2.80 0.77
CA GLU A 84 -4.50 2.07 -0.15
C GLU A 84 -5.97 2.22 0.27
N LYS A 85 -6.79 2.69 -0.66
CA LYS A 85 -8.24 2.84 -0.52
C LYS A 85 -8.99 1.63 -1.05
N VAL A 86 -8.36 0.91 -1.99
CA VAL A 86 -8.92 -0.21 -2.73
C VAL A 86 -8.04 -1.44 -2.50
N GLY A 87 -8.67 -2.62 -2.41
CA GLY A 87 -7.97 -3.89 -2.17
C GLY A 87 -7.47 -4.04 -0.74
N GLU A 88 -6.48 -4.90 -0.54
CA GLU A 88 -5.87 -5.11 0.78
C GLU A 88 -4.99 -3.93 1.17
N ARG A 89 -5.29 -3.35 2.31
CA ARG A 89 -4.55 -2.22 2.85
C ARG A 89 -3.29 -2.68 3.55
N SER A 90 -2.14 -2.18 3.15
CA SER A 90 -0.88 -2.47 3.81
C SER A 90 -0.91 -2.11 5.29
N ALA A 91 -0.37 -2.98 6.13
CA ALA A 91 -0.23 -2.72 7.56
C ALA A 91 1.09 -3.28 8.09
N LEU A 92 1.61 -2.59 9.09
CA LEU A 92 2.79 -3.00 9.84
C LEU A 92 2.47 -2.94 11.33
N HIS A 93 2.70 -4.05 12.03
CA HIS A 93 2.68 -4.13 13.49
C HIS A 93 4.01 -4.65 13.98
N ARG A 94 4.72 -3.84 14.75
CA ARG A 94 6.00 -4.19 15.37
C ARG A 94 5.89 -4.10 16.88
N MET A 95 6.20 -5.20 17.52
CA MET A 95 6.32 -5.30 18.98
C MET A 95 7.77 -5.60 19.33
N ASN A 96 8.31 -4.95 20.32
CA ASN A 96 9.64 -5.22 20.85
C ASN A 96 9.63 -5.19 22.38
N ALA A 97 10.41 -6.08 22.94
CA ALA A 97 10.68 -6.12 24.38
C ALA A 97 12.19 -6.26 24.59
N ARG A 98 12.72 -5.57 25.57
CA ARG A 98 14.10 -5.67 25.98
C ARG A 98 14.19 -5.69 27.50
N GLY A 99 14.98 -6.60 28.05
CA GLY A 99 15.29 -6.70 29.46
C GLY A 99 16.80 -6.74 29.66
N ASN A 100 17.28 -5.98 30.62
CA ASN A 100 18.66 -6.01 31.10
C ASN A 100 18.62 -6.26 32.60
N LEU A 101 19.48 -7.15 33.10
CA LEU A 101 19.57 -7.53 34.49
C LEU A 101 21.05 -7.68 34.87
N ASP A 102 21.47 -6.96 35.90
CA ASP A 102 22.78 -7.09 36.52
C ASP A 102 22.59 -7.55 37.97
N ILE A 103 23.25 -8.63 38.37
CA ILE A 103 23.23 -9.16 39.71
C ILE A 103 24.64 -9.28 40.25
N LYS A 104 24.93 -8.55 41.31
CA LYS A 104 26.19 -8.66 42.07
C LYS A 104 26.08 -9.87 43.01
N ILE A 105 26.75 -10.96 42.64
CA ILE A 105 26.73 -12.21 43.44
C ILE A 105 27.70 -12.09 44.64
N THR A 106 28.89 -11.51 44.37
CA THR A 106 29.91 -11.20 45.37
C THR A 106 30.57 -9.85 45.03
N ASP A 107 31.52 -9.37 45.87
CA ASP A 107 32.23 -8.15 45.57
C ASP A 107 33.13 -8.23 44.34
N PHE A 108 33.45 -9.43 43.89
CA PHE A 108 34.29 -9.71 42.72
C PHE A 108 33.56 -10.42 41.58
N LEU A 109 32.26 -10.69 41.72
CA LEU A 109 31.47 -11.39 40.68
C LEU A 109 30.14 -10.71 40.47
N THR A 110 29.97 -10.17 39.26
CA THR A 110 28.69 -9.67 38.75
C THR A 110 28.23 -10.52 37.53
N VAL A 111 26.99 -10.94 37.54
CA VAL A 111 26.38 -11.64 36.43
C VAL A 111 25.40 -10.70 35.70
N THR A 112 25.51 -10.66 34.40
CA THR A 112 24.63 -9.85 33.55
C THR A 112 23.80 -10.74 32.62
N ALA A 113 22.57 -10.35 32.39
CA ALA A 113 21.68 -11.00 31.44
C ALA A 113 20.93 -9.96 30.61
N ASP A 114 21.10 -9.99 29.29
CA ASP A 114 20.36 -9.17 28.34
C ASP A 114 19.47 -10.07 27.49
N VAL A 115 18.20 -9.72 27.40
CA VAL A 115 17.24 -10.39 26.53
C VAL A 115 16.54 -9.35 25.67
N ALA A 116 16.47 -9.59 24.38
CA ALA A 116 15.71 -8.76 23.44
C ALA A 116 14.86 -9.66 22.54
N ALA A 117 13.63 -9.23 22.30
CA ALA A 117 12.72 -9.88 21.35
C ALA A 117 12.03 -8.84 20.50
N ARG A 118 11.82 -9.16 19.23
CA ARG A 118 11.08 -8.34 18.28
C ARG A 118 10.19 -9.24 17.44
N VAL A 119 8.92 -8.88 17.35
CA VAL A 119 7.95 -9.48 16.44
C VAL A 119 7.47 -8.41 15.49
N GLU A 120 7.47 -8.70 14.22
CA GLU A 120 6.99 -7.81 13.17
C GLU A 120 6.02 -8.56 12.29
N LEU A 121 4.82 -8.02 12.15
CA LEU A 121 3.76 -8.54 11.30
C LEU A 121 3.51 -7.52 10.21
N LYS A 122 3.59 -7.95 8.96
CA LYS A 122 3.32 -7.12 7.79
C LYS A 122 2.29 -7.82 6.93
N ASN A 123 1.38 -7.06 6.36
CA ASN A 123 0.55 -7.50 5.27
C ASN A 123 0.47 -6.41 4.20
N TRP A 124 0.31 -6.82 2.96
CA TRP A 124 0.12 -5.92 1.83
C TRP A 124 -0.56 -6.67 0.69
N GLY A 125 -1.23 -5.93 -0.22
CA GLY A 125 -1.86 -6.47 -1.41
C GLY A 125 -0.85 -6.91 -2.48
N ALA A 126 -1.36 -7.33 -3.62
CA ALA A 126 -0.57 -7.83 -4.74
C ALA A 126 0.49 -6.86 -5.26
N LYS A 127 0.26 -5.54 -5.12
CA LYS A 127 1.24 -4.50 -5.48
C LYS A 127 1.73 -3.78 -4.25
N ASP A 128 3.02 -3.53 -4.21
CA ASP A 128 3.64 -2.68 -3.20
C ASP A 128 3.36 -1.19 -3.46
N GLY A 129 3.62 -0.36 -2.46
CA GLY A 129 3.36 1.08 -2.55
C GLY A 129 4.11 1.79 -3.69
N ALA A 130 5.31 1.32 -4.04
CA ALA A 130 6.09 1.88 -5.14
C ALA A 130 5.46 1.53 -6.50
N GLY A 131 5.02 0.29 -6.67
CA GLY A 131 4.31 -0.18 -7.86
C GLY A 131 2.97 0.55 -8.05
N ILE A 132 2.20 0.72 -6.97
CA ILE A 132 0.96 1.50 -6.99
C ILE A 132 1.25 2.93 -7.43
N PHE A 133 2.17 3.64 -6.77
CA PHE A 133 2.49 5.03 -7.08
C PHE A 133 2.99 5.22 -8.51
N ASN A 134 3.83 4.31 -9.01
CA ASN A 134 4.29 4.34 -10.40
C ASN A 134 3.12 4.24 -11.40
N THR A 135 2.18 3.32 -11.15
CA THR A 135 0.99 3.16 -11.99
C THR A 135 0.08 4.40 -11.93
N LEU A 136 -0.17 4.96 -10.73
CA LEU A 136 -0.97 6.19 -10.57
C LEU A 136 -0.37 7.38 -11.32
N SER A 137 0.97 7.47 -11.37
CA SER A 137 1.67 8.58 -12.03
C SER A 137 1.76 8.42 -13.55
N SER A 138 1.70 7.19 -14.06
CA SER A 138 1.88 6.89 -15.49
C SER A 138 0.57 6.70 -16.25
N ASN A 139 -0.52 6.35 -15.58
CA ASN A 139 -1.81 6.16 -16.22
C ASN A 139 -2.48 7.49 -16.56
N ARG A 140 -3.09 7.54 -17.75
CA ARG A 140 -3.88 8.69 -18.17
C ARG A 140 -5.29 8.60 -17.58
N PRO A 141 -5.92 9.71 -17.21
CA PRO A 141 -7.29 9.72 -16.66
C PRO A 141 -8.35 9.08 -17.56
N ASN A 142 -8.05 8.95 -18.83
CA ASN A 142 -8.93 8.42 -19.88
C ASN A 142 -8.37 7.18 -20.57
N GLU A 143 -7.57 6.38 -19.87
CA GLU A 143 -6.88 5.25 -20.48
C GLU A 143 -7.82 4.05 -20.74
N TYR A 144 -8.51 3.58 -19.71
CA TYR A 144 -9.45 2.45 -19.77
C TYR A 144 -10.38 2.45 -18.54
N PRO A 145 -11.58 1.84 -18.63
CA PRO A 145 -12.46 1.69 -17.46
C PRO A 145 -11.89 0.66 -16.47
N PHE A 146 -12.25 0.76 -15.19
CA PHE A 146 -11.85 -0.26 -14.21
C PHE A 146 -12.48 -1.60 -14.51
N ILE A 147 -13.79 -1.58 -14.74
CA ILE A 147 -14.61 -2.75 -15.02
C ILE A 147 -15.36 -2.51 -16.34
N ILE A 148 -15.46 -3.55 -17.15
CA ILE A 148 -16.32 -3.57 -18.32
C ILE A 148 -17.61 -4.29 -17.92
N PRO A 149 -18.77 -3.62 -17.87
CA PRO A 149 -20.03 -4.24 -17.54
C PRO A 149 -20.39 -5.33 -18.55
N ASN A 150 -20.93 -6.46 -18.06
CA ASN A 150 -21.29 -7.62 -18.91
C ASN A 150 -22.28 -7.25 -20.00
N GLU A 151 -23.18 -6.30 -19.75
CA GLU A 151 -24.17 -5.82 -20.71
C GLU A 151 -23.51 -5.17 -21.94
N THR A 152 -22.31 -4.61 -21.77
CA THR A 152 -21.56 -3.94 -22.85
C THR A 152 -20.92 -4.95 -23.79
N LEU A 153 -20.69 -6.19 -23.35
CA LEU A 153 -19.99 -7.22 -24.11
C LEU A 153 -20.89 -7.93 -25.15
N SER A 154 -22.16 -7.59 -25.19
CA SER A 154 -23.12 -8.02 -26.23
C SER A 154 -23.13 -9.52 -26.51
N GLY A 155 -22.92 -10.36 -25.50
CA GLY A 155 -22.91 -11.82 -25.63
C GLY A 155 -21.69 -12.40 -26.40
N GLN A 156 -20.71 -11.59 -26.74
CA GLN A 156 -19.48 -12.06 -27.41
C GLN A 156 -18.53 -12.77 -26.43
N PHE A 157 -18.67 -12.53 -25.13
CA PHE A 157 -17.88 -13.16 -24.11
C PHE A 157 -18.76 -13.83 -23.07
N THR A 158 -18.35 -14.99 -22.62
CA THR A 158 -19.00 -15.70 -21.51
C THR A 158 -18.50 -15.07 -20.21
N PRO A 159 -19.38 -14.70 -19.28
CA PRO A 159 -18.95 -14.26 -17.94
C PRO A 159 -18.05 -15.31 -17.26
N ASN A 160 -17.10 -14.87 -16.47
CA ASN A 160 -16.25 -15.76 -15.70
C ASN A 160 -17.10 -16.57 -14.71
N GLU A 161 -16.85 -17.88 -14.59
CA GLU A 161 -17.61 -18.79 -13.72
C GLU A 161 -17.52 -18.42 -12.24
N ASP A 162 -16.42 -17.80 -11.82
CA ASP A 162 -16.17 -17.33 -10.46
C ASP A 162 -16.79 -15.95 -10.16
N GLY A 163 -17.48 -15.37 -11.14
CA GLY A 163 -18.09 -14.04 -11.02
C GLY A 163 -17.10 -12.86 -11.13
N THR A 164 -15.82 -13.11 -11.42
CA THR A 164 -14.84 -12.05 -11.65
C THR A 164 -15.25 -11.23 -12.87
N PRO A 165 -15.33 -9.88 -12.77
CA PRO A 165 -15.70 -9.04 -13.90
C PRO A 165 -14.59 -8.98 -14.95
N PHE A 166 -14.92 -8.53 -16.15
CA PHE A 166 -13.93 -8.14 -17.14
C PHE A 166 -13.35 -6.77 -16.80
N PHE A 167 -12.06 -6.60 -17.04
CA PHE A 167 -11.34 -5.36 -16.73
C PHE A 167 -10.94 -4.65 -18.01
N GLY A 168 -10.94 -3.32 -17.94
CA GLY A 168 -10.45 -2.51 -19.04
C GLY A 168 -8.94 -2.61 -19.18
N ALA A 169 -8.49 -2.49 -20.43
CA ALA A 169 -7.08 -2.39 -20.78
C ALA A 169 -6.91 -1.50 -22.02
N SER A 170 -5.73 -1.03 -22.28
CA SER A 170 -5.38 -0.32 -23.50
C SER A 170 -4.23 -1.01 -24.24
N THR A 171 -3.98 -0.61 -25.48
CA THR A 171 -2.82 -1.11 -26.23
C THR A 171 -1.48 -0.66 -25.62
N ARG A 172 -1.51 0.36 -24.79
CA ARG A 172 -0.32 0.90 -24.08
C ARG A 172 -0.11 0.25 -22.71
N ILE A 173 -1.21 -0.04 -22.02
CA ILE A 173 -1.21 -0.60 -20.67
C ILE A 173 -2.19 -1.78 -20.65
N VAL A 174 -1.65 -2.97 -20.45
CA VAL A 174 -2.42 -4.21 -20.37
C VAL A 174 -2.84 -4.56 -18.95
N ASP A 175 -2.12 -4.03 -17.95
CA ASP A 175 -2.42 -4.27 -16.53
C ASP A 175 -3.48 -3.27 -16.05
N ASN A 176 -4.46 -3.79 -15.32
CA ASN A 176 -5.49 -2.96 -14.70
C ASN A 176 -5.22 -2.87 -13.19
N LEU A 177 -4.87 -1.68 -12.70
CA LEU A 177 -4.52 -1.48 -11.29
C LEU A 177 -5.67 -1.88 -10.34
N TYR A 178 -6.93 -1.63 -10.73
CA TYR A 178 -8.07 -2.04 -9.92
C TYR A 178 -8.15 -3.57 -9.81
N ALA A 179 -7.98 -4.27 -10.92
CA ALA A 179 -7.95 -5.74 -10.94
C ALA A 179 -6.82 -6.28 -10.05
N ASP A 180 -5.62 -5.73 -10.20
CA ASP A 180 -4.46 -6.15 -9.42
C ASP A 180 -4.66 -5.94 -7.91
N MET A 181 -5.24 -4.81 -7.51
CA MET A 181 -5.41 -4.50 -6.10
C MET A 181 -6.58 -5.25 -5.44
N VAL A 182 -7.65 -5.53 -6.19
CA VAL A 182 -8.86 -6.20 -5.64
C VAL A 182 -8.78 -7.71 -5.75
N TYR A 183 -8.22 -8.21 -6.85
CA TYR A 183 -8.24 -9.65 -7.18
C TYR A 183 -6.85 -10.29 -7.21
N GLY A 184 -5.79 -9.51 -7.06
CA GLY A 184 -4.41 -10.00 -7.11
C GLY A 184 -3.95 -10.74 -5.84
N GLY A 185 -4.80 -10.81 -4.81
CA GLY A 185 -4.47 -11.45 -3.55
C GLY A 185 -3.68 -10.54 -2.59
N ASP A 186 -3.18 -11.15 -1.52
CA ASP A 186 -2.42 -10.49 -0.48
C ASP A 186 -1.19 -11.30 -0.05
N THR A 187 -0.29 -10.64 0.63
CA THR A 187 0.90 -11.25 1.22
C THR A 187 0.98 -10.87 2.69
N SER A 188 1.20 -11.89 3.52
CA SER A 188 1.43 -11.72 4.96
C SER A 188 2.81 -12.24 5.34
N GLU A 189 3.56 -11.45 6.07
CA GLU A 189 4.88 -11.80 6.57
C GLU A 189 4.95 -11.66 8.08
N ARG A 190 5.53 -12.66 8.73
CA ARG A 190 5.83 -12.64 10.16
C ARG A 190 7.33 -12.79 10.36
N TYR A 191 7.96 -11.78 10.93
CA TYR A 191 9.35 -11.81 11.33
C TYR A 191 9.46 -11.87 12.84
N VAL A 192 10.27 -12.81 13.35
CA VAL A 192 10.57 -12.96 14.79
C VAL A 192 12.08 -12.96 14.96
N ASN A 193 12.57 -12.08 15.80
CA ASN A 193 13.97 -12.04 16.21
C ASN A 193 14.06 -12.09 17.74
N SER A 194 14.96 -12.91 18.26
CA SER A 194 15.30 -12.94 19.68
C SER A 194 16.82 -13.00 19.84
N GLN A 195 17.30 -12.30 20.86
CA GLN A 195 18.71 -12.27 21.22
C GLN A 195 18.83 -12.36 22.74
N THR A 196 19.77 -13.19 23.19
CA THR A 196 20.11 -13.31 24.62
C THR A 196 21.62 -13.28 24.77
N ASN A 197 22.10 -12.44 25.69
CA ASN A 197 23.49 -12.35 26.07
C ASN A 197 23.59 -12.61 27.57
N LEU A 198 24.56 -13.43 27.96
CA LEU A 198 24.92 -13.68 29.35
C LEU A 198 26.39 -13.33 29.54
N GLY A 199 26.70 -12.66 30.63
CA GLY A 199 28.05 -12.26 30.99
C GLY A 199 28.32 -12.48 32.48
N ALA A 200 29.57 -12.69 32.80
CA ALA A 200 30.04 -12.71 34.17
C ALA A 200 31.45 -12.07 34.23
N PHE A 201 31.68 -11.16 35.16
CA PHE A 201 32.92 -10.43 35.31
C PHE A 201 33.15 -10.01 36.77
#